data_ff9e881ff43eae0f3e81a7f5a2633705
#
_entry.id   ff9e881ff43eae0f3e81a7f5a2633705
#
_cell.length_a   1.000
_cell.length_b   1.000
_cell.length_c   1.000
_cell.angle_alpha   90.00
_cell.angle_beta   90.00
_cell.angle_gamma   90.00
#
_symmetry.space_group_name_H-M   'P 1'
#
loop_
_entity.id
_entity.type
_entity.pdbx_description
1 polymer ?
#
loop_
_entity_poly.entity_id
_entity_poly.type
_entity_poly.pdbx_seq_one_letter_code
_entity_poly.pdbx_strand_id
1 'polypeptide(L)'
;DLPFRTAVIIGPALALSSTAFVLQLLSEKKLLHSEYGRASLSVLLLQDLAVVPLLALVPLLAIPELTIGTDIAIALAETIGILVLVIVVGRYLLQPVMHRIAHARSPEIFTALTVLLVLGSALITEHLGLSMAMGAFIAGLMIADSPYRHEIIGQIEPFRGLLLGLFFMSMGMSLDLGMFVANPMLSVGLLCALIALKIAVLWPLTLLFGLGTKTGLAVALLLAQSGEFGMVLFAYAFQAELLAAGVYQSLLVVVVLSMLVTPLLAYTAHRLSARPARATAATDEPPTRAPVVLVGYGRVGWRIGRILASAGMRYVAIDFDSSLVLRERSKGHRVFYGDGRK
;
A
#
# COMPACT_ATOMS: atom_id res chain seq x y z
N ASP A 1 -22.93 15.91 17.26
CA ASP A 1 -23.06 16.15 15.82
C ASP A 1 -21.80 16.83 15.32
N LEU A 2 -21.12 16.22 14.36
CA LEU A 2 -19.94 16.80 13.72
C LEU A 2 -20.38 17.70 12.57
N PRO A 3 -19.72 18.86 12.36
CA PRO A 3 -19.97 19.71 11.20
C PRO A 3 -19.76 18.93 9.90
N PHE A 4 -20.53 19.22 8.86
CA PHE A 4 -20.45 18.52 7.57
C PHE A 4 -19.03 18.57 6.99
N ARG A 5 -18.33 19.71 7.07
CA ARG A 5 -16.94 19.89 6.60
C ARG A 5 -15.97 18.92 7.29
N THR A 6 -16.13 18.76 8.59
CA THR A 6 -15.33 17.82 9.41
C THR A 6 -15.60 16.37 8.99
N ALA A 7 -16.86 16.00 8.78
CA ALA A 7 -17.27 14.65 8.38
C ALA A 7 -16.70 14.27 7.00
N VAL A 8 -16.65 15.22 6.06
CA VAL A 8 -16.09 15.04 4.70
C VAL A 8 -14.59 14.70 4.73
N ILE A 9 -13.87 15.10 5.76
CA ILE A 9 -12.45 14.73 5.91
C ILE A 9 -12.32 13.43 6.68
N ILE A 10 -13.06 13.25 7.78
CA ILE A 10 -12.93 12.08 8.66
C ILE A 10 -13.24 10.78 7.90
N GLY A 11 -14.32 10.76 7.14
CA GLY A 11 -14.74 9.56 6.41
C GLY A 11 -13.68 9.01 5.46
N PRO A 12 -13.25 9.80 4.45
CA PRO A 12 -12.19 9.38 3.54
C PRO A 12 -10.86 9.08 4.23
N ALA A 13 -10.44 9.88 5.23
CA ALA A 13 -9.20 9.64 5.95
C ALA A 13 -9.19 8.30 6.69
N LEU A 14 -10.30 7.92 7.33
CA LEU A 14 -10.47 6.60 7.96
C LEU A 14 -10.59 5.47 6.92
N ALA A 15 -11.06 5.77 5.70
CA ALA A 15 -11.14 4.78 4.62
C ALA A 15 -9.77 4.35 4.12
N LEU A 16 -8.74 5.20 4.19
CA LEU A 16 -7.37 4.88 3.79
C LEU A 16 -6.78 3.78 4.67
N SER A 17 -6.26 2.73 4.06
CA SER A 17 -5.61 1.62 4.76
C SER A 17 -4.09 1.74 4.65
N SER A 18 -3.33 1.14 5.57
CA SER A 18 -1.87 1.21 5.55
C SER A 18 -1.28 0.32 4.46
N THR A 19 -0.73 0.94 3.44
CA THR A 19 -0.05 0.26 2.33
C THR A 19 1.25 -0.39 2.81
N ALA A 20 2.06 0.32 3.61
CA ALA A 20 3.34 -0.18 4.09
C ALA A 20 3.17 -1.46 4.93
N PHE A 21 2.21 -1.45 5.85
CA PHE A 21 1.97 -2.57 6.76
C PHE A 21 1.40 -3.80 6.04
N VAL A 22 0.43 -3.59 5.15
CA VAL A 22 -0.17 -4.68 4.36
C VAL A 22 0.84 -5.29 3.40
N LEU A 23 1.64 -4.47 2.70
CA LEU A 23 2.71 -4.95 1.81
C LEU A 23 3.71 -5.82 2.57
N GLN A 24 4.15 -5.39 3.75
CA GLN A 24 5.06 -6.16 4.59
C GLN A 24 4.45 -7.52 4.94
N LEU A 25 3.22 -7.55 5.46
CA LEU A 25 2.54 -8.80 5.85
C LEU A 25 2.35 -9.77 4.68
N LEU A 26 1.97 -9.25 3.50
CA LEU A 26 1.82 -10.07 2.29
C LEU A 26 3.16 -10.58 1.75
N SER A 27 4.22 -9.77 1.84
CA SER A 27 5.58 -10.13 1.41
C SER A 27 6.16 -11.23 2.28
N GLU A 28 6.09 -11.09 3.62
CA GLU A 28 6.56 -12.09 4.58
C GLU A 28 5.90 -13.46 4.36
N LYS A 29 4.63 -13.47 3.99
CA LYS A 29 3.86 -14.69 3.71
C LYS A 29 3.93 -15.14 2.26
N LYS A 30 4.68 -14.45 1.39
CA LYS A 30 4.79 -14.71 -0.06
C LYS A 30 3.43 -14.72 -0.79
N LEU A 31 2.51 -13.87 -0.35
CA LEU A 31 1.13 -13.79 -0.85
C LEU A 31 0.89 -12.64 -1.83
N LEU A 32 1.90 -11.83 -2.16
CA LEU A 32 1.78 -10.68 -3.07
C LEU A 32 1.17 -11.05 -4.44
N HIS A 33 1.51 -12.22 -4.95
CA HIS A 33 1.03 -12.70 -6.26
C HIS A 33 -0.26 -13.52 -6.19
N SER A 34 -0.79 -13.78 -5.00
CA SER A 34 -2.08 -14.46 -4.83
C SER A 34 -3.24 -13.57 -5.29
N GLU A 35 -4.40 -14.15 -5.58
CA GLU A 35 -5.62 -13.39 -5.89
C GLU A 35 -5.95 -12.39 -4.78
N TYR A 36 -5.88 -12.85 -3.52
CA TYR A 36 -6.02 -12.06 -2.33
C TYR A 36 -5.02 -10.89 -2.25
N GLY A 37 -3.72 -11.16 -2.47
CA GLY A 37 -2.67 -10.13 -2.43
C GLY A 37 -2.84 -9.09 -3.53
N ARG A 38 -3.10 -9.51 -4.78
CA ARG A 38 -3.31 -8.59 -5.91
C ARG A 38 -4.53 -7.69 -5.72
N ALA A 39 -5.66 -8.26 -5.26
CA ALA A 39 -6.85 -7.47 -4.98
C ALA A 39 -6.59 -6.43 -3.88
N SER A 40 -5.93 -6.82 -2.78
CA SER A 40 -5.55 -5.89 -1.71
C SER A 40 -4.64 -4.77 -2.22
N LEU A 41 -3.62 -5.10 -3.04
CA LEU A 41 -2.73 -4.11 -3.63
C LEU A 41 -3.45 -3.13 -4.55
N SER A 42 -4.38 -3.60 -5.37
CA SER A 42 -5.13 -2.73 -6.28
C SER A 42 -5.97 -1.71 -5.51
N VAL A 43 -6.61 -2.12 -4.40
CA VAL A 43 -7.36 -1.21 -3.53
C VAL A 43 -6.43 -0.20 -2.86
N LEU A 44 -5.30 -0.65 -2.30
CA LEU A 44 -4.33 0.22 -1.65
C LEU A 44 -3.75 1.26 -2.60
N LEU A 45 -3.37 0.87 -3.82
CA LEU A 45 -2.89 1.81 -4.82
C LEU A 45 -3.92 2.88 -5.20
N LEU A 46 -5.20 2.49 -5.27
CA LEU A 46 -6.29 3.44 -5.49
C LEU A 46 -6.45 4.39 -4.31
N GLN A 47 -6.36 3.87 -3.08
CA GLN A 47 -6.42 4.67 -1.86
C GLN A 47 -5.25 5.65 -1.77
N ASP A 48 -4.02 5.22 -2.09
CA ASP A 48 -2.83 6.08 -2.10
C ASP A 48 -2.97 7.20 -3.13
N LEU A 49 -3.53 6.92 -4.31
CA LEU A 49 -3.79 7.95 -5.31
C LEU A 49 -4.84 8.97 -4.83
N ALA A 50 -5.83 8.52 -4.03
CA ALA A 50 -6.86 9.39 -3.48
C ALA A 50 -6.33 10.33 -2.38
N VAL A 51 -5.17 10.07 -1.80
CA VAL A 51 -4.56 10.94 -0.77
C VAL A 51 -4.34 12.35 -1.27
N VAL A 52 -3.90 12.51 -2.54
CA VAL A 52 -3.58 13.82 -3.13
C VAL A 52 -4.79 14.74 -3.17
N PRO A 53 -5.92 14.36 -3.78
CA PRO A 53 -7.10 15.22 -3.78
C PRO A 53 -7.66 15.43 -2.37
N LEU A 54 -7.51 14.47 -1.44
CA LEU A 54 -7.92 14.65 -0.06
C LEU A 54 -7.07 15.69 0.68
N LEU A 55 -5.75 15.69 0.49
CA LEU A 55 -4.86 16.72 1.04
C LEU A 55 -5.16 18.10 0.45
N ALA A 56 -5.48 18.17 -0.85
CA ALA A 56 -5.87 19.40 -1.50
C ALA A 56 -7.24 19.94 -1.00
N LEU A 57 -8.12 19.05 -0.56
CA LEU A 57 -9.44 19.42 -0.07
C LEU A 57 -9.39 20.08 1.32
N VAL A 58 -8.41 19.77 2.17
CA VAL A 58 -8.32 20.28 3.55
C VAL A 58 -8.32 21.80 3.61
N PRO A 59 -7.42 22.55 2.94
CA PRO A 59 -7.42 24.00 2.99
C PRO A 59 -8.69 24.63 2.40
N LEU A 60 -9.30 23.99 1.40
CA LEU A 60 -10.56 24.47 0.82
C LEU A 60 -11.71 24.41 1.83
N LEU A 61 -11.78 23.34 2.62
CA LEU A 61 -12.81 23.19 3.66
C LEU A 61 -12.58 24.11 4.86
N ALA A 62 -11.37 24.64 5.04
CA ALA A 62 -11.03 25.57 6.12
C ALA A 62 -11.52 27.00 5.87
N ILE A 63 -11.87 27.37 4.63
CA ILE A 63 -12.37 28.70 4.31
C ILE A 63 -13.82 28.86 4.84
N PRO A 64 -14.09 29.80 5.79
CA PRO A 64 -15.38 29.89 6.50
C PRO A 64 -16.58 30.23 5.61
N GLU A 65 -16.39 31.05 4.59
CA GLU A 65 -17.47 31.68 3.78
C GLU A 65 -17.66 31.02 2.41
N LEU A 66 -17.17 29.79 2.19
CA LEU A 66 -17.40 29.11 0.92
C LEU A 66 -18.90 28.88 0.68
N THR A 67 -19.47 29.69 -0.18
CA THR A 67 -20.76 29.39 -0.81
C THR A 67 -20.60 28.18 -1.72
N ILE A 68 -21.44 27.16 -1.51
CA ILE A 68 -21.44 25.94 -2.32
C ILE A 68 -21.78 26.35 -3.77
N GLY A 69 -20.77 26.45 -4.63
CA GLY A 69 -20.96 26.86 -6.02
C GLY A 69 -19.67 27.31 -6.70
N THR A 70 -19.62 28.56 -7.09
CA THR A 70 -18.52 29.15 -7.86
C THR A 70 -17.22 29.24 -7.09
N ASP A 71 -17.26 29.52 -5.77
CA ASP A 71 -16.06 29.75 -4.98
C ASP A 71 -15.27 28.44 -4.75
N ILE A 72 -15.98 27.32 -4.54
CA ILE A 72 -15.35 25.99 -4.48
C ILE A 72 -14.70 25.64 -5.83
N ALA A 73 -15.38 25.94 -6.93
CA ALA A 73 -14.84 25.65 -8.26
C ALA A 73 -13.59 26.47 -8.56
N ILE A 74 -13.57 27.75 -8.17
CA ILE A 74 -12.39 28.63 -8.33
C ILE A 74 -11.25 28.14 -7.45
N ALA A 75 -11.48 27.91 -6.15
CA ALA A 75 -10.47 27.44 -5.22
C ALA A 75 -9.92 26.05 -5.59
N LEU A 76 -10.76 25.16 -6.12
CA LEU A 76 -10.32 23.86 -6.65
C LEU A 76 -9.48 24.06 -7.92
N ALA A 77 -9.86 24.96 -8.81
CA ALA A 77 -9.11 25.28 -10.02
C ALA A 77 -7.74 25.91 -9.69
N GLU A 78 -7.67 26.79 -8.69
CA GLU A 78 -6.41 27.35 -8.17
C GLU A 78 -5.52 26.27 -7.60
N THR A 79 -6.05 25.42 -6.74
CA THR A 79 -5.29 24.29 -6.13
C THR A 79 -4.77 23.33 -7.20
N ILE A 80 -5.61 22.95 -8.16
CA ILE A 80 -5.21 22.12 -9.31
C ILE A 80 -4.18 22.86 -10.17
N GLY A 81 -4.35 24.16 -10.39
CA GLY A 81 -3.41 24.99 -11.13
C GLY A 81 -2.02 25.03 -10.49
N ILE A 82 -1.96 25.22 -9.17
CA ILE A 82 -0.72 25.16 -8.39
C ILE A 82 -0.09 23.76 -8.48
N LEU A 83 -0.89 22.72 -8.34
CA LEU A 83 -0.44 21.33 -8.43
C LEU A 83 0.17 21.04 -9.81
N VAL A 84 -0.52 21.40 -10.87
CA VAL A 84 -0.05 21.25 -12.26
C VAL A 84 1.23 22.06 -12.48
N LEU A 85 1.28 23.29 -11.98
CA LEU A 85 2.47 24.14 -12.07
C LEU A 85 3.68 23.48 -11.40
N VAL A 86 3.52 22.98 -10.17
CA VAL A 86 4.59 22.29 -9.43
C VAL A 86 5.05 21.03 -10.16
N ILE A 87 4.12 20.24 -10.71
CA ILE A 87 4.46 19.04 -11.49
C ILE A 87 5.19 19.42 -12.78
N VAL A 88 4.70 20.40 -13.53
CA VAL A 88 5.29 20.81 -14.81
C VAL A 88 6.67 21.41 -14.59
N VAL A 89 6.80 22.41 -13.71
CA VAL A 89 8.08 23.06 -13.40
C VAL A 89 9.06 22.03 -12.83
N GLY A 90 8.59 21.22 -11.90
CA GLY A 90 9.41 20.16 -11.33
C GLY A 90 9.92 19.19 -12.40
N ARG A 91 9.08 18.71 -13.32
CA ARG A 91 9.49 17.81 -14.39
C ARG A 91 10.56 18.42 -15.30
N TYR A 92 10.42 19.71 -15.65
CA TYR A 92 11.39 20.41 -16.49
C TYR A 92 12.73 20.68 -15.77
N LEU A 93 12.71 20.92 -14.46
CA LEU A 93 13.92 21.13 -13.65
C LEU A 93 14.60 19.81 -13.28
N LEU A 94 13.82 18.78 -12.96
CA LEU A 94 14.31 17.54 -12.39
C LEU A 94 15.08 16.70 -13.40
N GLN A 95 14.56 16.56 -14.62
CA GLN A 95 15.18 15.71 -15.64
C GLN A 95 16.60 16.12 -16.00
N PRO A 96 16.91 17.40 -16.32
CA PRO A 96 18.27 17.80 -16.67
C PRO A 96 19.22 17.74 -15.47
N VAL A 97 18.73 18.02 -14.25
CA VAL A 97 19.55 17.95 -13.04
C VAL A 97 19.90 16.48 -12.74
N MET A 98 18.93 15.57 -12.79
CA MET A 98 19.14 14.14 -12.62
C MET A 98 20.10 13.59 -13.67
N HIS A 99 19.95 14.00 -14.93
CA HIS A 99 20.81 13.54 -16.00
C HIS A 99 22.29 13.96 -15.78
N ARG A 100 22.52 15.21 -15.35
CA ARG A 100 23.88 15.70 -15.08
C ARG A 100 24.54 14.95 -13.90
N ILE A 101 23.80 14.68 -12.84
CA ILE A 101 24.31 14.05 -11.62
C ILE A 101 24.48 12.54 -11.78
N ALA A 102 23.62 11.88 -12.55
CA ALA A 102 23.79 10.46 -12.88
C ALA A 102 25.12 10.19 -13.61
N HIS A 103 25.64 11.19 -14.35
CA HIS A 103 26.97 11.10 -14.98
C HIS A 103 28.14 11.27 -14.00
N ALA A 104 27.92 11.86 -12.82
CA ALA A 104 28.96 12.03 -11.80
C ALA A 104 29.33 10.70 -11.08
N ARG A 105 28.56 9.63 -11.25
CA ARG A 105 28.79 8.28 -10.71
C ARG A 105 29.05 8.23 -9.20
N SER A 106 28.55 9.21 -8.43
CA SER A 106 28.65 9.23 -6.96
C SER A 106 27.29 8.94 -6.35
N PRO A 107 27.14 7.80 -5.63
CA PRO A 107 25.91 7.45 -4.92
C PRO A 107 25.49 8.50 -3.89
N GLU A 108 26.49 9.13 -3.23
CA GLU A 108 26.27 10.12 -2.18
C GLU A 108 25.61 11.38 -2.73
N ILE A 109 26.11 11.89 -3.88
CA ILE A 109 25.53 13.06 -4.56
C ILE A 109 24.12 12.75 -5.02
N PHE A 110 23.88 11.53 -5.50
CA PHE A 110 22.58 11.11 -5.97
C PHE A 110 21.55 11.02 -4.83
N THR A 111 21.96 10.46 -3.69
CA THR A 111 21.13 10.41 -2.46
C THR A 111 20.83 11.81 -1.94
N ALA A 112 21.86 12.68 -1.84
CA ALA A 112 21.71 14.06 -1.38
C ALA A 112 20.74 14.84 -2.27
N LEU A 113 20.83 14.69 -3.59
CA LEU A 113 19.91 15.32 -4.54
C LEU A 113 18.48 14.81 -4.35
N THR A 114 18.30 13.51 -4.17
CA THR A 114 16.97 12.92 -3.96
C THR A 114 16.31 13.47 -2.70
N VAL A 115 17.07 13.55 -1.59
CA VAL A 115 16.61 14.16 -0.35
C VAL A 115 16.27 15.64 -0.55
N LEU A 116 17.15 16.38 -1.24
CA LEU A 116 16.93 17.80 -1.56
C LEU A 116 15.65 17.99 -2.40
N LEU A 117 15.39 17.12 -3.33
CA LEU A 117 14.16 17.17 -4.16
C LEU A 117 12.91 16.97 -3.32
N VAL A 118 12.89 15.95 -2.47
CA VAL A 118 11.73 15.65 -1.63
C VAL A 118 11.51 16.78 -0.62
N LEU A 119 12.54 17.19 0.12
CA LEU A 119 12.43 18.27 1.10
C LEU A 119 12.18 19.62 0.42
N GLY A 120 12.84 19.91 -0.69
CA GLY A 120 12.64 21.14 -1.44
C GLY A 120 11.22 21.28 -1.97
N SER A 121 10.65 20.20 -2.55
CA SER A 121 9.26 20.22 -2.98
C SER A 121 8.28 20.36 -1.82
N ALA A 122 8.56 19.70 -0.68
CA ALA A 122 7.77 19.84 0.54
C ALA A 122 7.75 21.29 1.05
N LEU A 123 8.91 21.93 1.12
CA LEU A 123 9.03 23.34 1.53
C LEU A 123 8.37 24.31 0.54
N ILE A 124 8.52 24.07 -0.77
CA ILE A 124 7.87 24.91 -1.80
C ILE A 124 6.34 24.83 -1.66
N THR A 125 5.78 23.61 -1.51
CA THR A 125 4.34 23.47 -1.36
C THR A 125 3.82 24.08 -0.05
N GLU A 126 4.57 23.98 1.04
CA GLU A 126 4.22 24.66 2.29
C GLU A 126 4.15 26.19 2.12
N HIS A 127 5.13 26.78 1.45
CA HIS A 127 5.12 28.24 1.14
C HIS A 127 3.96 28.67 0.23
N LEU A 128 3.45 27.74 -0.56
CA LEU A 128 2.26 27.95 -1.42
C LEU A 128 0.94 27.69 -0.68
N GLY A 129 0.96 27.45 0.63
CA GLY A 129 -0.22 27.19 1.45
C GLY A 129 -0.75 25.75 1.38
N LEU A 130 0.03 24.83 0.81
CA LEU A 130 -0.30 23.42 0.74
C LEU A 130 0.49 22.62 1.79
N SER A 131 0.14 21.37 2.04
CA SER A 131 0.88 20.57 3.02
C SER A 131 2.25 20.10 2.52
N MET A 132 3.24 20.01 3.42
CA MET A 132 4.56 19.41 3.11
C MET A 132 4.43 17.98 2.61
N ALA A 133 3.48 17.21 3.16
CA ALA A 133 3.23 15.83 2.76
C ALA A 133 2.80 15.74 1.29
N MET A 134 1.99 16.69 0.81
CA MET A 134 1.61 16.77 -0.60
C MET A 134 2.81 17.06 -1.50
N GLY A 135 3.71 17.95 -1.08
CA GLY A 135 4.95 18.25 -1.81
C GLY A 135 5.85 17.03 -1.94
N ALA A 136 6.06 16.31 -0.83
CA ALA A 136 6.84 15.07 -0.82
C ALA A 136 6.20 13.98 -1.71
N PHE A 137 4.88 13.87 -1.71
CA PHE A 137 4.15 12.94 -2.57
C PHE A 137 4.33 13.29 -4.06
N ILE A 138 4.19 14.55 -4.42
CA ILE A 138 4.40 15.02 -5.81
C ILE A 138 5.83 14.72 -6.27
N ALA A 139 6.84 14.99 -5.42
CA ALA A 139 8.22 14.62 -5.71
C ALA A 139 8.38 13.12 -5.99
N GLY A 140 7.77 12.28 -5.15
CA GLY A 140 7.76 10.84 -5.34
C GLY A 140 7.11 10.41 -6.66
N LEU A 141 5.98 11.02 -7.02
CA LEU A 141 5.29 10.75 -8.28
C LEU A 141 6.14 11.14 -9.50
N MET A 142 6.81 12.29 -9.44
CA MET A 142 7.72 12.75 -10.50
C MET A 142 8.93 11.83 -10.65
N ILE A 143 9.48 11.33 -9.54
CA ILE A 143 10.58 10.38 -9.52
C ILE A 143 10.14 9.03 -10.11
N ALA A 144 8.91 8.60 -9.86
CA ALA A 144 8.37 7.32 -10.36
C ALA A 144 8.37 7.24 -11.90
N ASP A 145 8.18 8.39 -12.59
CA ASP A 145 8.24 8.49 -14.04
C ASP A 145 9.68 8.66 -14.59
N SER A 146 10.68 8.80 -13.70
CA SER A 146 12.07 9.01 -14.10
C SER A 146 12.73 7.71 -14.56
N PRO A 147 13.63 7.76 -15.59
CA PRO A 147 14.50 6.64 -15.94
C PRO A 147 15.39 6.19 -14.77
N TYR A 148 15.68 7.08 -13.83
CA TYR A 148 16.55 6.86 -12.67
C TYR A 148 15.81 6.29 -11.44
N ARG A 149 14.53 5.95 -11.57
CA ARG A 149 13.68 5.48 -10.45
C ARG A 149 14.29 4.30 -9.68
N HIS A 150 14.89 3.35 -10.38
CA HIS A 150 15.47 2.15 -9.74
C HIS A 150 16.69 2.47 -8.89
N GLU A 151 17.52 3.41 -9.36
CA GLU A 151 18.68 3.91 -8.62
C GLU A 151 18.23 4.63 -7.35
N ILE A 152 17.24 5.54 -7.47
CA ILE A 152 16.67 6.30 -6.36
C ILE A 152 16.04 5.35 -5.33
N ILE A 153 15.25 4.37 -5.77
CA ILE A 153 14.65 3.38 -4.88
C ILE A 153 15.73 2.63 -4.10
N GLY A 154 16.81 2.18 -4.77
CA GLY A 154 17.92 1.48 -4.12
C GLY A 154 18.61 2.32 -3.05
N GLN A 155 18.71 3.64 -3.24
CA GLN A 155 19.32 4.56 -2.27
C GLN A 155 18.39 4.90 -1.09
N ILE A 156 17.06 4.95 -1.32
CA ILE A 156 16.10 5.34 -0.27
C ILE A 156 15.63 4.13 0.55
N GLU A 157 15.61 2.94 -0.02
CA GLU A 157 15.10 1.73 0.63
C GLU A 157 15.66 1.49 2.05
N PRO A 158 16.99 1.68 2.32
CA PRO A 158 17.53 1.53 3.67
C PRO A 158 16.95 2.53 4.69
N PHE A 159 16.60 3.74 4.23
CA PHE A 159 16.08 4.80 5.08
C PHE A 159 14.56 4.71 5.28
N ARG A 160 13.85 4.06 4.37
CA ARG A 160 12.39 3.94 4.40
C ARG A 160 11.89 3.35 5.71
N GLY A 161 12.46 2.22 6.14
CA GLY A 161 12.06 1.57 7.39
C GLY A 161 12.37 2.42 8.62
N LEU A 162 13.53 3.09 8.64
CA LEU A 162 13.92 3.98 9.71
C LEU A 162 12.97 5.19 9.83
N LEU A 163 12.72 5.87 8.71
CA LEU A 163 11.85 7.06 8.67
C LEU A 163 10.40 6.70 9.02
N LEU A 164 9.92 5.56 8.54
CA LEU A 164 8.59 5.05 8.89
C LEU A 164 8.50 4.72 10.38
N GLY A 165 9.54 4.11 10.96
CA GLY A 165 9.64 3.87 12.41
C GLY A 165 9.63 5.15 13.22
N LEU A 166 10.40 6.17 12.81
CA LEU A 166 10.40 7.49 13.44
C LEU A 166 9.02 8.16 13.36
N PHE A 167 8.35 8.06 12.21
CA PHE A 167 6.99 8.59 12.05
C PHE A 167 6.02 7.93 13.03
N PHE A 168 5.99 6.60 13.13
CA PHE A 168 5.10 5.90 14.06
C PHE A 168 5.45 6.19 15.53
N MET A 169 6.74 6.33 15.85
CA MET A 169 7.19 6.69 17.18
C MET A 169 6.73 8.12 17.54
N SER A 170 6.90 9.08 16.64
CA SER A 170 6.43 10.45 16.80
C SER A 170 4.92 10.53 16.99
N MET A 171 4.17 9.79 16.15
CA MET A 171 2.71 9.71 16.29
C MET A 171 2.29 9.04 17.60
N GLY A 172 2.98 7.97 18.01
CA GLY A 172 2.73 7.31 19.29
C GLY A 172 2.98 8.25 20.49
N MET A 173 4.02 9.08 20.43
CA MET A 173 4.31 10.09 21.46
C MET A 173 3.29 11.24 21.49
N SER A 174 2.63 11.51 20.37
CA SER A 174 1.59 12.55 20.27
C SER A 174 0.23 12.09 20.78
N LEU A 175 0.07 10.80 21.13
CA LEU A 175 -1.17 10.27 21.67
C LEU A 175 -1.36 10.70 23.14
N ASP A 176 -2.53 11.22 23.45
CA ASP A 176 -2.97 11.38 24.82
C ASP A 176 -3.54 10.06 25.36
N LEU A 177 -2.65 9.29 26.01
CA LEU A 177 -3.04 8.03 26.65
C LEU A 177 -4.03 8.24 27.80
N GLY A 178 -4.05 9.44 28.42
CA GLY A 178 -5.02 9.80 29.44
C GLY A 178 -6.44 9.75 28.91
N MET A 179 -6.65 10.19 27.67
CA MET A 179 -7.94 10.14 27.00
C MET A 179 -8.42 8.70 26.74
N PHE A 180 -7.51 7.80 26.37
CA PHE A 180 -7.82 6.36 26.24
C PHE A 180 -8.20 5.75 27.59
N VAL A 181 -7.42 6.03 28.65
CA VAL A 181 -7.65 5.51 29.99
C VAL A 181 -8.94 6.07 30.60
N ALA A 182 -9.28 7.33 30.32
CA ALA A 182 -10.50 7.96 30.81
C ALA A 182 -11.77 7.34 30.19
N ASN A 183 -11.73 6.95 28.91
CA ASN A 183 -12.88 6.41 28.19
C ASN A 183 -12.52 5.19 27.30
N PRO A 184 -12.06 4.08 27.88
CA PRO A 184 -11.60 2.93 27.10
C PRO A 184 -12.74 2.29 26.29
N MET A 185 -13.97 2.30 26.85
CA MET A 185 -15.16 1.74 26.20
C MET A 185 -15.50 2.51 24.91
N LEU A 186 -15.37 3.84 24.92
CA LEU A 186 -15.59 4.67 23.75
C LEU A 186 -14.52 4.37 22.67
N SER A 187 -13.25 4.30 23.04
CA SER A 187 -12.16 4.05 22.11
C SER A 187 -12.25 2.66 21.46
N VAL A 188 -12.56 1.63 22.25
CA VAL A 188 -12.80 0.27 21.75
C VAL A 188 -14.07 0.21 20.90
N GLY A 189 -15.13 0.90 21.30
CA GLY A 189 -16.37 0.99 20.54
C GLY A 189 -16.16 1.63 19.16
N LEU A 190 -15.41 2.74 19.09
CA LEU A 190 -15.05 3.41 17.84
C LEU A 190 -14.15 2.52 16.96
N LEU A 191 -13.18 1.81 17.55
CA LEU A 191 -12.35 0.84 16.84
C LEU A 191 -13.21 -0.27 16.21
N CYS A 192 -14.10 -0.88 16.99
CA CYS A 192 -14.98 -1.92 16.48
C CYS A 192 -15.92 -1.38 15.39
N ALA A 193 -16.44 -0.18 15.56
CA ALA A 193 -17.28 0.49 14.57
C ALA A 193 -16.51 0.74 13.26
N LEU A 194 -15.27 1.23 13.33
CA LEU A 194 -14.39 1.42 12.17
C LEU A 194 -14.19 0.12 11.41
N ILE A 195 -13.74 -0.93 12.12
CA ILE A 195 -13.46 -2.24 11.52
C ILE A 195 -14.73 -2.83 10.89
N ALA A 196 -15.85 -2.81 11.63
CA ALA A 196 -17.14 -3.33 11.14
C ALA A 196 -17.62 -2.55 9.90
N LEU A 197 -17.54 -1.22 9.91
CA LEU A 197 -17.94 -0.37 8.80
C LEU A 197 -17.08 -0.64 7.56
N LYS A 198 -15.77 -0.72 7.72
CA LYS A 198 -14.85 -1.00 6.59
C LYS A 198 -15.11 -2.40 6.01
N ILE A 199 -15.32 -3.41 6.85
CA ILE A 199 -15.68 -4.75 6.38
C ILE A 199 -17.03 -4.71 5.66
N ALA A 200 -18.04 -4.02 6.21
CA ALA A 200 -19.37 -3.90 5.63
C ALA A 200 -19.38 -3.22 4.25
N VAL A 201 -18.42 -2.33 3.99
CA VAL A 201 -18.26 -1.66 2.69
C VAL A 201 -17.37 -2.49 1.76
N LEU A 202 -16.19 -2.91 2.22
CA LEU A 202 -15.21 -3.57 1.36
C LEU A 202 -15.64 -4.97 0.93
N TRP A 203 -16.26 -5.74 1.80
CA TRP A 203 -16.65 -7.10 1.47
C TRP A 203 -17.68 -7.16 0.32
N PRO A 204 -18.82 -6.46 0.36
CA PRO A 204 -19.75 -6.41 -0.78
C PRO A 204 -19.08 -5.85 -2.04
N LEU A 205 -18.24 -4.83 -1.90
CA LEU A 205 -17.49 -4.25 -3.01
C LEU A 205 -16.63 -5.31 -3.70
N THR A 206 -15.87 -6.10 -2.94
CA THR A 206 -15.04 -7.17 -3.52
C THR A 206 -15.87 -8.25 -4.24
N LEU A 207 -17.09 -8.54 -3.74
CA LEU A 207 -18.02 -9.46 -4.41
C LEU A 207 -18.52 -8.88 -5.75
N LEU A 208 -18.82 -7.58 -5.81
CA LEU A 208 -19.22 -6.89 -7.04
C LEU A 208 -18.11 -6.95 -8.11
N PHE A 209 -16.85 -6.94 -7.70
CA PHE A 209 -15.70 -7.11 -8.60
C PHE A 209 -15.37 -8.59 -8.89
N GLY A 210 -16.25 -9.52 -8.53
CA GLY A 210 -16.14 -10.93 -8.90
C GLY A 210 -15.18 -11.76 -8.04
N LEU A 211 -14.73 -11.26 -6.89
CA LEU A 211 -13.95 -12.07 -5.96
C LEU A 211 -14.86 -13.07 -5.24
N GLY A 212 -14.35 -14.29 -5.03
CA GLY A 212 -15.07 -15.29 -4.24
C GLY A 212 -15.28 -14.83 -2.79
N THR A 213 -16.37 -15.26 -2.16
CA THR A 213 -16.79 -14.82 -0.82
C THR A 213 -15.67 -14.87 0.23
N LYS A 214 -14.90 -15.96 0.26
CA LYS A 214 -13.78 -16.12 1.21
C LYS A 214 -12.62 -15.17 0.91
N THR A 215 -12.24 -15.04 -0.37
CA THR A 215 -11.17 -14.12 -0.80
C THR A 215 -11.58 -12.68 -0.55
N GLY A 216 -12.82 -12.32 -0.89
CA GLY A 216 -13.34 -10.96 -0.65
C GLY A 216 -13.39 -10.59 0.83
N LEU A 217 -13.86 -11.51 1.71
CA LEU A 217 -13.83 -11.28 3.15
C LEU A 217 -12.39 -11.16 3.69
N ALA A 218 -11.46 -11.95 3.15
CA ALA A 218 -10.06 -11.85 3.55
C ALA A 218 -9.43 -10.50 3.15
N VAL A 219 -9.74 -9.98 1.96
CA VAL A 219 -9.34 -8.62 1.54
C VAL A 219 -9.94 -7.58 2.47
N ALA A 220 -11.24 -7.67 2.77
CA ALA A 220 -11.93 -6.74 3.65
C ALA A 220 -11.33 -6.72 5.07
N LEU A 221 -11.02 -7.89 5.63
CA LEU A 221 -10.36 -8.00 6.94
C LEU A 221 -8.95 -7.39 6.94
N LEU A 222 -8.15 -7.65 5.90
CA LEU A 222 -6.80 -7.12 5.81
C LEU A 222 -6.79 -5.60 5.69
N LEU A 223 -7.76 -5.02 4.99
CA LEU A 223 -7.89 -3.59 4.74
C LEU A 223 -8.83 -2.88 5.73
N ALA A 224 -9.32 -3.56 6.77
CA ALA A 224 -10.27 -3.00 7.74
C ALA A 224 -9.63 -1.96 8.68
N GLN A 225 -8.33 -1.88 8.78
CA GLN A 225 -7.59 -0.88 9.55
C GLN A 225 -7.52 0.47 8.82
N SER A 226 -7.27 1.57 9.56
CA SER A 226 -6.89 2.86 8.98
C SER A 226 -5.36 2.99 8.96
N GLY A 227 -4.83 3.77 8.01
CA GLY A 227 -3.40 3.86 7.74
C GLY A 227 -2.76 5.17 8.14
N GLU A 228 -1.46 5.26 7.83
CA GLU A 228 -0.60 6.41 8.09
C GLU A 228 -1.09 7.70 7.41
N PHE A 229 -1.65 7.61 6.23
CA PHE A 229 -2.20 8.77 5.52
C PHE A 229 -3.43 9.36 6.21
N GLY A 230 -4.22 8.53 6.92
CA GLY A 230 -5.30 9.01 7.77
C GLY A 230 -4.77 9.93 8.87
N MET A 231 -3.67 9.55 9.53
CA MET A 231 -3.02 10.39 10.57
C MET A 231 -2.50 11.70 10.00
N VAL A 232 -1.86 11.67 8.81
CA VAL A 232 -1.38 12.87 8.13
C VAL A 232 -2.53 13.82 7.80
N LEU A 233 -3.64 13.30 7.26
CA LEU A 233 -4.83 14.10 6.96
C LEU A 233 -5.46 14.70 8.23
N PHE A 234 -5.53 13.94 9.32
CA PHE A 234 -6.05 14.44 10.59
C PHE A 234 -5.14 15.51 11.20
N ALA A 235 -3.82 15.34 11.13
CA ALA A 235 -2.87 16.36 11.60
C ALA A 235 -3.01 17.66 10.79
N TYR A 236 -3.14 17.56 9.48
CA TYR A 236 -3.32 18.72 8.62
C TYR A 236 -4.69 19.39 8.83
N ALA A 237 -5.77 18.62 8.97
CA ALA A 237 -7.09 19.15 9.29
C ALA A 237 -7.15 19.78 10.69
N PHE A 238 -6.39 19.28 11.65
CA PHE A 238 -6.26 19.89 12.98
C PHE A 238 -5.52 21.22 12.91
N GLN A 239 -4.41 21.30 12.17
CA GLN A 239 -3.68 22.55 11.94
C GLN A 239 -4.52 23.59 11.19
N ALA A 240 -5.42 23.15 10.30
CA ALA A 240 -6.36 23.99 9.58
C ALA A 240 -7.65 24.33 10.40
N GLU A 241 -7.67 24.03 11.71
CA GLU A 241 -8.77 24.30 12.64
C GLU A 241 -10.12 23.62 12.26
N LEU A 242 -10.08 22.61 11.39
CA LEU A 242 -11.26 21.83 11.01
C LEU A 242 -11.63 20.73 12.01
N LEU A 243 -10.70 20.37 12.89
CA LEU A 243 -10.86 19.35 13.92
C LEU A 243 -10.64 19.94 15.29
N ALA A 244 -11.59 19.75 16.20
CA ALA A 244 -11.39 20.03 17.62
C ALA A 244 -10.36 19.05 18.21
N ALA A 245 -9.54 19.52 19.18
CA ALA A 245 -8.46 18.73 19.79
C ALA A 245 -8.93 17.36 20.32
N GLY A 246 -10.09 17.28 20.97
CA GLY A 246 -10.63 16.01 21.49
C GLY A 246 -11.02 15.04 20.39
N VAL A 247 -11.55 15.54 19.26
CA VAL A 247 -11.89 14.69 18.09
C VAL A 247 -10.59 14.20 17.44
N TYR A 248 -9.64 15.07 17.22
CA TYR A 248 -8.32 14.73 16.65
C TYR A 248 -7.64 13.61 17.45
N GLN A 249 -7.53 13.76 18.78
CA GLN A 249 -6.92 12.75 19.65
C GLN A 249 -7.70 11.42 19.63
N SER A 250 -9.03 11.45 19.64
CA SER A 250 -9.86 10.24 19.53
C SER A 250 -9.60 9.50 18.23
N LEU A 251 -9.49 10.23 17.10
CA LEU A 251 -9.20 9.65 15.79
C LEU A 251 -7.80 9.04 15.75
N LEU A 252 -6.77 9.71 16.29
CA LEU A 252 -5.42 9.15 16.39
C LEU A 252 -5.39 7.84 17.16
N VAL A 253 -6.04 7.81 18.34
CA VAL A 253 -6.15 6.60 19.17
C VAL A 253 -6.79 5.47 18.39
N VAL A 254 -7.90 5.71 17.70
CA VAL A 254 -8.61 4.69 16.90
C VAL A 254 -7.74 4.18 15.76
N VAL A 255 -7.04 5.05 15.04
CA VAL A 255 -6.13 4.64 13.95
C VAL A 255 -5.01 3.75 14.49
N VAL A 256 -4.32 4.19 15.55
CA VAL A 256 -3.21 3.40 16.14
C VAL A 256 -3.71 2.05 16.67
N LEU A 257 -4.83 2.02 17.37
CA LEU A 257 -5.43 0.76 17.82
C LEU A 257 -5.82 -0.15 16.65
N SER A 258 -6.34 0.42 15.56
CA SER A 258 -6.68 -0.37 14.36
C SER A 258 -5.44 -0.99 13.71
N MET A 259 -4.31 -0.29 13.70
CA MET A 259 -3.04 -0.83 13.22
C MET A 259 -2.50 -1.93 14.14
N LEU A 260 -2.63 -1.77 15.48
CA LEU A 260 -2.23 -2.81 16.44
C LEU A 260 -3.04 -4.12 16.29
N VAL A 261 -4.31 -4.04 15.93
CA VAL A 261 -5.17 -5.21 15.71
C VAL A 261 -4.94 -5.84 14.33
N THR A 262 -4.30 -5.15 13.39
CA THR A 262 -4.10 -5.63 12.02
C THR A 262 -3.40 -6.99 11.90
N PRO A 263 -2.37 -7.35 12.67
CA PRO A 263 -1.78 -8.70 12.60
C PRO A 263 -2.79 -9.82 12.87
N LEU A 264 -3.71 -9.60 13.81
CA LEU A 264 -4.78 -10.55 14.13
C LEU A 264 -5.80 -10.66 12.99
N LEU A 265 -6.20 -9.51 12.40
CA LEU A 265 -7.07 -9.48 11.23
C LEU A 265 -6.41 -10.15 10.03
N ALA A 266 -5.13 -9.89 9.79
CA ALA A 266 -4.36 -10.52 8.72
C ALA A 266 -4.18 -12.03 8.90
N TYR A 267 -4.02 -12.49 10.15
CA TYR A 267 -3.97 -13.92 10.46
C TYR A 267 -5.30 -14.61 10.13
N THR A 268 -6.42 -14.02 10.52
CA THR A 268 -7.76 -14.55 10.21
C THR A 268 -8.03 -14.49 8.70
N ALA A 269 -7.68 -13.40 8.04
CA ALA A 269 -7.76 -13.24 6.60
C ALA A 269 -6.97 -14.32 5.85
N HIS A 270 -5.75 -14.57 6.28
CA HIS A 270 -4.90 -15.62 5.69
C HIS A 270 -5.53 -17.01 5.85
N ARG A 271 -6.07 -17.34 7.02
CA ARG A 271 -6.75 -18.64 7.24
C ARG A 271 -7.98 -18.80 6.35
N LEU A 272 -8.75 -17.74 6.13
CA LEU A 272 -9.93 -17.75 5.27
C LEU A 272 -9.56 -17.88 3.79
N SER A 273 -8.49 -17.20 3.35
CA SER A 273 -8.02 -17.22 1.96
C SER A 273 -7.18 -18.46 1.63
N ALA A 274 -6.61 -19.12 2.65
CA ALA A 274 -5.92 -20.39 2.46
C ALA A 274 -6.93 -21.40 1.89
N ARG A 275 -6.89 -21.62 0.59
CA ARG A 275 -7.52 -22.81 0.03
C ARG A 275 -6.91 -23.99 0.79
N PRO A 276 -7.73 -24.89 1.37
CA PRO A 276 -7.17 -26.17 1.80
C PRO A 276 -6.41 -26.67 0.57
N ALA A 277 -5.11 -26.91 0.74
CA ALA A 277 -4.38 -27.63 -0.29
C ALA A 277 -5.26 -28.83 -0.59
N ARG A 278 -5.97 -28.79 -1.72
CA ARG A 278 -6.75 -29.93 -2.15
C ARG A 278 -5.71 -31.01 -2.28
N ALA A 279 -5.67 -31.86 -1.29
CA ALA A 279 -4.93 -33.12 -1.29
C ALA A 279 -5.54 -34.07 -2.33
N THR A 280 -5.61 -33.58 -3.55
CA THR A 280 -5.78 -34.35 -4.77
C THR A 280 -4.53 -34.17 -5.62
N ALA A 281 -3.36 -34.01 -4.98
CA ALA A 281 -2.20 -34.65 -5.53
C ALA A 281 -2.45 -36.14 -5.23
N ALA A 282 -3.09 -36.82 -6.18
CA ALA A 282 -2.87 -38.24 -6.29
C ALA A 282 -1.36 -38.42 -6.04
N THR A 283 -1.01 -39.21 -5.08
CA THR A 283 0.33 -39.75 -4.86
C THR A 283 0.68 -40.62 -6.07
N ASP A 284 0.79 -39.98 -7.24
CA ASP A 284 1.49 -40.56 -8.36
C ASP A 284 2.97 -40.41 -7.99
N GLU A 285 3.54 -41.45 -7.44
CA GLU A 285 4.98 -41.56 -7.25
C GLU A 285 5.65 -41.21 -8.60
N PRO A 286 6.65 -40.31 -8.58
CA PRO A 286 7.38 -40.03 -9.80
C PRO A 286 7.96 -41.36 -10.32
N PRO A 287 7.90 -41.59 -11.64
CA PRO A 287 8.37 -42.85 -12.20
C PRO A 287 9.84 -43.05 -11.77
N THR A 288 10.12 -44.15 -11.14
CA THR A 288 11.40 -44.53 -10.52
C THR A 288 12.59 -44.56 -11.49
N ARG A 289 12.40 -44.27 -12.78
CA ARG A 289 13.41 -44.29 -13.84
C ARG A 289 13.29 -43.11 -14.81
N ALA A 290 13.41 -41.88 -14.33
CA ALA A 290 13.66 -40.74 -15.21
C ALA A 290 15.16 -40.43 -15.24
N PRO A 291 15.81 -40.32 -16.42
CA PRO A 291 17.24 -40.04 -16.50
C PRO A 291 17.60 -38.62 -16.01
N VAL A 292 16.62 -37.70 -15.97
CA VAL A 292 16.81 -36.32 -15.49
C VAL A 292 15.67 -35.94 -14.56
N VAL A 293 16.01 -35.42 -13.39
CA VAL A 293 15.08 -34.84 -12.45
C VAL A 293 15.35 -33.32 -12.36
N LEU A 294 14.35 -32.50 -12.69
CA LEU A 294 14.39 -31.06 -12.55
C LEU A 294 13.79 -30.67 -11.21
N VAL A 295 14.58 -30.05 -10.35
CA VAL A 295 14.11 -29.49 -9.09
C VAL A 295 13.77 -28.00 -9.30
N GLY A 296 12.48 -27.66 -9.21
CA GLY A 296 11.94 -26.35 -9.55
C GLY A 296 11.49 -26.26 -11.01
N TYR A 297 10.17 -26.08 -11.24
CA TYR A 297 9.58 -25.93 -12.58
C TYR A 297 9.02 -24.52 -12.83
N GLY A 298 9.60 -23.53 -12.17
CA GLY A 298 9.35 -22.11 -12.44
C GLY A 298 9.90 -21.66 -13.80
N ARG A 299 10.10 -20.35 -13.98
CA ARG A 299 10.54 -19.75 -15.27
C ARG A 299 11.78 -20.37 -15.89
N VAL A 300 12.75 -20.75 -15.08
CA VAL A 300 14.01 -21.37 -15.54
C VAL A 300 13.81 -22.86 -15.80
N GLY A 301 13.22 -23.59 -14.83
CA GLY A 301 12.98 -25.02 -14.95
C GLY A 301 12.09 -25.38 -16.15
N TRP A 302 11.06 -24.58 -16.44
CA TRP A 302 10.24 -24.74 -17.63
C TRP A 302 11.04 -24.61 -18.93
N ARG A 303 11.98 -23.64 -19.02
CA ARG A 303 12.86 -23.49 -20.20
C ARG A 303 13.79 -24.69 -20.37
N ILE A 304 14.39 -25.14 -19.26
CA ILE A 304 15.27 -26.33 -19.26
C ILE A 304 14.45 -27.56 -19.69
N GLY A 305 13.26 -27.75 -19.15
CA GLY A 305 12.37 -28.84 -19.53
C GLY A 305 12.03 -28.86 -21.02
N ARG A 306 11.80 -27.69 -21.63
CA ARG A 306 11.61 -27.57 -23.08
C ARG A 306 12.86 -27.98 -23.90
N ILE A 307 14.03 -27.54 -23.45
CA ILE A 307 15.30 -27.91 -24.11
C ILE A 307 15.51 -29.42 -24.04
N LEU A 308 15.31 -30.02 -22.86
CA LEU A 308 15.43 -31.47 -22.68
C LEU A 308 14.43 -32.23 -23.58
N ALA A 309 13.18 -31.75 -23.64
CA ALA A 309 12.17 -32.34 -24.49
C ALA A 309 12.52 -32.23 -25.99
N SER A 310 13.04 -31.08 -26.44
CA SER A 310 13.49 -30.91 -27.84
C SER A 310 14.72 -31.74 -28.16
N ALA A 311 15.56 -32.06 -27.18
CA ALA A 311 16.69 -32.98 -27.30
C ALA A 311 16.28 -34.49 -27.21
N GLY A 312 14.97 -34.80 -27.13
CA GLY A 312 14.49 -36.18 -27.00
C GLY A 312 14.75 -36.81 -25.60
N MET A 313 15.19 -36.02 -24.62
CA MET A 313 15.50 -36.52 -23.28
C MET A 313 14.24 -36.55 -22.41
N ARG A 314 13.98 -37.71 -21.78
CA ARG A 314 12.90 -37.85 -20.80
C ARG A 314 13.33 -37.22 -19.47
N TYR A 315 12.49 -36.34 -18.93
CA TYR A 315 12.68 -35.71 -17.62
C TYR A 315 11.42 -35.77 -16.76
N VAL A 316 11.59 -35.64 -15.48
CA VAL A 316 10.54 -35.43 -14.48
C VAL A 316 10.87 -34.14 -13.73
N ALA A 317 9.89 -33.31 -13.49
CA ALA A 317 10.07 -32.10 -12.72
C ALA A 317 9.36 -32.22 -11.36
N ILE A 318 9.98 -31.64 -10.32
CA ILE A 318 9.42 -31.57 -8.98
C ILE A 318 9.36 -30.09 -8.61
N ASP A 319 8.18 -29.63 -8.14
CA ASP A 319 8.01 -28.27 -7.62
C ASP A 319 7.16 -28.29 -6.36
N PHE A 320 7.42 -27.37 -5.44
CA PHE A 320 6.66 -27.24 -4.20
C PHE A 320 5.41 -26.34 -4.34
N ASP A 321 5.26 -25.63 -5.46
CA ASP A 321 4.06 -24.84 -5.76
C ASP A 321 2.99 -25.74 -6.37
N SER A 322 2.03 -26.14 -5.55
CA SER A 322 0.92 -27.01 -5.97
C SER A 322 0.08 -26.41 -7.10
N SER A 323 -0.03 -25.08 -7.18
CA SER A 323 -0.80 -24.38 -8.21
C SER A 323 -0.09 -24.45 -9.56
N LEU A 324 1.23 -24.30 -9.55
CA LEU A 324 2.07 -24.46 -10.73
C LEU A 324 2.04 -25.91 -11.22
N VAL A 325 2.18 -26.87 -10.31
CA VAL A 325 2.13 -28.31 -10.64
C VAL A 325 0.81 -28.67 -11.34
N LEU A 326 -0.33 -28.26 -10.78
CA LEU A 326 -1.64 -28.51 -11.37
C LEU A 326 -1.79 -27.89 -12.76
N ARG A 327 -1.35 -26.63 -12.91
CA ARG A 327 -1.41 -25.91 -14.20
C ARG A 327 -0.54 -26.55 -15.27
N GLU A 328 0.67 -26.95 -14.93
CA GLU A 328 1.59 -27.52 -15.91
C GLU A 328 1.24 -28.99 -16.23
N ARG A 329 0.69 -29.74 -15.28
CA ARG A 329 0.12 -31.08 -15.54
C ARG A 329 -1.08 -31.02 -16.48
N SER A 330 -1.96 -30.02 -16.35
CA SER A 330 -3.10 -29.85 -17.29
C SER A 330 -2.66 -29.56 -18.71
N LYS A 331 -1.41 -29.09 -18.92
CA LYS A 331 -0.79 -28.90 -20.24
C LYS A 331 -0.02 -30.14 -20.74
N GLY A 332 -0.05 -31.24 -19.99
CA GLY A 332 0.64 -32.49 -20.35
C GLY A 332 2.10 -32.57 -19.89
N HIS A 333 2.60 -31.61 -19.12
CA HIS A 333 3.96 -31.69 -18.58
C HIS A 333 4.04 -32.63 -17.37
N ARG A 334 5.13 -33.41 -17.27
CA ARG A 334 5.38 -34.34 -16.16
C ARG A 334 5.98 -33.61 -14.96
N VAL A 335 5.13 -32.87 -14.24
CA VAL A 335 5.51 -32.12 -13.04
C VAL A 335 4.83 -32.72 -11.83
N PHE A 336 5.56 -32.99 -10.77
CA PHE A 336 5.10 -33.60 -9.53
C PHE A 336 5.26 -32.63 -8.36
N TYR A 337 4.38 -32.77 -7.39
CA TYR A 337 4.49 -31.99 -6.15
C TYR A 337 5.51 -32.64 -5.24
N GLY A 338 6.48 -31.85 -4.78
CA GLY A 338 7.49 -32.32 -3.83
C GLY A 338 8.47 -31.22 -3.42
N ASP A 339 9.08 -31.42 -2.25
CA ASP A 339 10.19 -30.56 -1.77
C ASP A 339 11.50 -31.22 -2.17
N GLY A 340 12.17 -30.67 -3.17
CA GLY A 340 13.44 -31.19 -3.67
C GLY A 340 14.62 -31.09 -2.69
N ARG A 341 14.39 -30.61 -1.47
CA ARG A 341 15.38 -30.58 -0.38
C ARG A 341 15.27 -31.82 0.55
N LYS A 342 14.23 -32.61 0.38
CA LYS A 342 13.99 -33.86 1.05
C LYS A 342 14.15 -34.99 0.02
#